data_93e942de6523fe9be42a0015c37218f5
#
_entry.id   93e942de6523fe9be42a0015c37218f5
#
_cell.length_a   1.000
_cell.length_b   1.000
_cell.length_c   1.000
_cell.angle_alpha   90.00
_cell.angle_beta   90.00
_cell.angle_gamma   90.00
#
_symmetry.space_group_name_H-M   'P 1'
#
loop_
_entity.id
_entity.type
_entity.pdbx_description
1 polymer ?
#
loop_
_entity_poly.entity_id
_entity_poly.type
_entity_poly.pdbx_seq_one_letter_code
_entity_poly.pdbx_strand_id
1 'polypeptide(L)'
;MTNPKHVVQRYLDALVAGDLETIRDSFAADAVWTMYGELPIAGPWRGREAIVDDFLVAAGGTLYEPGSVEFEFPTLIGEGDTVVLEWRVRARTAAGGDYANAYCGLFRVRDGRIAEVREYLDTQYAARTLFGAAAPA
;
A
#
# COMPACT_ATOMS: atom_id res chain seq x y z
N MET A 1 8.83 19.67 -15.01
CA MET A 1 7.81 19.20 -14.04
C MET A 1 7.81 17.69 -13.96
N THR A 2 7.74 17.18 -12.75
CA THR A 2 7.73 15.75 -12.55
C THR A 2 6.36 15.17 -12.92
N ASN A 3 6.34 14.16 -13.77
CA ASN A 3 5.11 13.48 -14.16
C ASN A 3 4.61 12.65 -12.96
N PRO A 4 3.36 12.83 -12.50
CA PRO A 4 2.82 12.07 -11.36
C PRO A 4 2.91 10.56 -11.52
N LYS A 5 2.71 10.02 -12.71
CA LYS A 5 2.87 8.58 -12.96
C LYS A 5 4.30 8.13 -12.70
N HIS A 6 5.29 8.93 -13.06
CA HIS A 6 6.70 8.59 -12.82
C HIS A 6 7.02 8.61 -11.32
N VAL A 7 6.40 9.51 -10.56
CA VAL A 7 6.56 9.55 -9.10
C VAL A 7 6.04 8.26 -8.46
N VAL A 8 4.84 7.84 -8.87
CA VAL A 8 4.26 6.60 -8.35
C VAL A 8 5.07 5.38 -8.82
N GLN A 9 5.50 5.36 -10.09
CA GLN A 9 6.32 4.26 -10.61
C GLN A 9 7.63 4.13 -9.84
N ARG A 10 8.28 5.24 -9.52
CA ARG A 10 9.51 5.25 -8.70
C ARG A 10 9.26 4.62 -7.33
N TYR A 11 8.14 4.96 -6.71
CA TYR A 11 7.72 4.37 -5.44
C TYR A 11 7.52 2.86 -5.58
N LEU A 12 6.83 2.41 -6.63
CA LEU A 12 6.58 0.98 -6.85
C LEU A 12 7.88 0.21 -7.08
N ASP A 13 8.80 0.75 -7.86
CA ASP A 13 10.10 0.12 -8.09
C ASP A 13 10.88 -0.01 -6.78
N ALA A 14 10.85 1.02 -5.94
CA ALA A 14 11.49 0.99 -4.63
C ALA A 14 10.82 -0.02 -3.68
N LEU A 15 9.50 -0.12 -3.74
CA LEU A 15 8.75 -1.08 -2.93
C LEU A 15 9.15 -2.51 -3.26
N VAL A 16 9.23 -2.84 -4.54
CA VAL A 16 9.64 -4.17 -5.01
C VAL A 16 11.09 -4.46 -4.63
N ALA A 17 11.97 -3.46 -4.72
CA ALA A 17 13.39 -3.61 -4.41
C ALA A 17 13.69 -3.60 -2.91
N GLY A 18 12.73 -3.20 -2.07
CA GLY A 18 12.98 -3.03 -0.64
C GLY A 18 13.87 -1.82 -0.32
N ASP A 19 13.88 -0.82 -1.18
CA ASP A 19 14.67 0.41 -1.03
C ASP A 19 13.94 1.41 -0.15
N LEU A 20 14.13 1.29 1.16
CA LEU A 20 13.42 2.12 2.16
C LEU A 20 13.74 3.61 2.02
N GLU A 21 14.95 3.96 1.64
CA GLU A 21 15.32 5.37 1.47
C GLU A 21 14.48 6.01 0.37
N THR A 22 14.37 5.35 -0.78
CA THR A 22 13.57 5.84 -1.90
C THR A 22 12.07 5.79 -1.59
N ILE A 23 11.59 4.75 -0.90
CA ILE A 23 10.21 4.69 -0.44
C ILE A 23 9.91 5.92 0.42
N ARG A 24 10.74 6.22 1.40
CA ARG A 24 10.54 7.36 2.29
C ARG A 24 10.57 8.68 1.52
N ASP A 25 11.51 8.85 0.62
CA ASP A 25 11.64 10.07 -0.20
C ASP A 25 10.47 10.25 -1.18
N SER A 26 9.74 9.20 -1.48
CA SER A 26 8.58 9.25 -2.38
C SER A 26 7.38 9.97 -1.79
N PHE A 27 7.32 10.13 -0.47
CA PHE A 27 6.19 10.75 0.23
C PHE A 27 6.49 12.16 0.68
N ALA A 28 5.48 13.03 0.60
CA ALA A 28 5.53 14.34 1.24
C ALA A 28 5.58 14.16 2.76
N ALA A 29 6.20 15.10 3.47
CA ALA A 29 6.32 15.01 4.93
C ALA A 29 4.96 14.94 5.63
N ASP A 30 3.95 15.62 5.09
CA ASP A 30 2.58 15.67 5.60
C ASP A 30 1.61 14.74 4.87
N ALA A 31 2.12 13.75 4.15
CA ALA A 31 1.29 12.81 3.40
C ALA A 31 0.30 12.07 4.31
N VAL A 32 -0.84 11.69 3.74
CA VAL A 32 -1.85 10.90 4.43
C VAL A 32 -2.19 9.67 3.59
N TRP A 33 -2.13 8.51 4.20
CA TRP A 33 -2.55 7.25 3.57
C TRP A 33 -3.79 6.73 4.30
N THR A 34 -4.92 6.68 3.61
CA THR A 34 -6.16 6.18 4.17
C THR A 34 -6.48 4.81 3.57
N MET A 35 -6.47 3.78 4.39
CA MET A 35 -7.04 2.49 4.05
C MET A 35 -8.45 2.46 4.61
N TYR A 36 -9.44 2.34 3.73
CA TYR A 36 -10.84 2.29 4.13
C TYR A 36 -11.22 0.89 4.62
N GLY A 37 -12.24 0.84 5.46
CA GLY A 37 -12.75 -0.40 6.01
C GLY A 37 -12.57 -0.47 7.51
N GLU A 38 -12.76 -1.67 8.07
CA GLU A 38 -12.75 -1.89 9.51
C GLU A 38 -11.60 -2.82 9.95
N LEU A 39 -10.57 -2.96 9.11
CA LEU A 39 -9.41 -3.76 9.48
C LEU A 39 -8.61 -3.10 10.60
N PRO A 40 -7.89 -3.87 11.42
CA PRO A 40 -7.04 -3.31 12.47
C PRO A 40 -6.00 -2.31 11.97
N ILE A 41 -5.60 -2.43 10.69
CA ILE A 41 -4.64 -1.53 10.04
C ILE A 41 -5.33 -0.45 9.22
N ALA A 42 -6.66 -0.35 9.23
CA ALA A 42 -7.37 0.73 8.57
C ALA A 42 -7.00 2.06 9.24
N GLY A 43 -6.94 3.09 8.44
CA GLY A 43 -6.51 4.36 8.99
C GLY A 43 -7.15 5.47 8.23
N PRO A 44 -6.92 6.73 8.72
CA PRO A 44 -5.78 7.41 8.13
C PRO A 44 -4.47 7.21 8.92
N TRP A 45 -3.40 7.03 8.16
CA TRP A 45 -2.02 7.09 8.63
C TRP A 45 -1.48 8.46 8.22
N ARG A 46 -1.12 9.28 9.21
CA ARG A 46 -0.79 10.68 8.97
C ARG A 46 0.68 10.95 9.14
N GLY A 47 1.29 11.51 8.09
CA GLY A 47 2.71 11.83 8.04
C GLY A 47 3.56 10.72 7.47
N ARG A 48 4.68 11.13 6.87
CA ARG A 48 5.62 10.21 6.20
C ARG A 48 6.08 9.08 7.12
N GLU A 49 6.43 9.41 8.36
CA GLU A 49 6.95 8.40 9.28
C GLU A 49 5.89 7.36 9.65
N ALA A 50 4.65 7.81 9.92
CA ALA A 50 3.56 6.89 10.21
C ALA A 50 3.26 5.99 9.01
N ILE A 51 3.30 6.54 7.80
CA ILE A 51 3.06 5.76 6.58
C ILE A 51 4.16 4.72 6.37
N VAL A 52 5.40 5.15 6.39
CA VAL A 52 6.53 4.27 6.04
C VAL A 52 6.90 3.34 7.18
N ASP A 53 7.15 3.88 8.36
CA ASP A 53 7.68 3.08 9.46
C ASP A 53 6.59 2.27 10.17
N ASP A 54 5.43 2.86 10.43
CA ASP A 54 4.40 2.21 11.22
C ASP A 54 3.44 1.38 10.37
N PHE A 55 3.04 1.87 9.18
CA PHE A 55 2.09 1.18 8.32
C PHE A 55 2.78 0.21 7.36
N LEU A 56 3.66 0.70 6.49
CA LEU A 56 4.27 -0.14 5.46
C LEU A 56 5.27 -1.15 6.04
N VAL A 57 6.13 -0.73 6.94
CA VAL A 57 7.19 -1.58 7.50
C VAL A 57 6.69 -2.39 8.70
N ALA A 58 6.24 -1.72 9.77
CA ALA A 58 5.87 -2.42 10.99
C ALA A 58 4.58 -3.23 10.82
N ALA A 59 3.48 -2.59 10.47
CA ALA A 59 2.20 -3.29 10.35
C ALA A 59 2.22 -4.30 9.21
N GLY A 60 2.69 -3.87 8.02
CA GLY A 60 2.78 -4.76 6.86
C GLY A 60 3.73 -5.92 7.08
N GLY A 61 4.86 -5.67 7.73
CA GLY A 61 5.87 -6.69 7.99
C GLY A 61 5.43 -7.80 8.93
N THR A 62 4.45 -7.53 9.80
CA THR A 62 3.93 -8.56 10.74
C THR A 62 2.88 -9.47 10.12
N LEU A 63 2.34 -9.09 8.97
CA LEU A 63 1.24 -9.84 8.33
C LEU A 63 1.72 -11.01 7.50
N TYR A 64 2.93 -10.95 6.98
CA TYR A 64 3.44 -11.89 5.99
C TYR A 64 4.73 -12.54 6.42
N GLU A 65 4.94 -13.78 5.92
CA GLU A 65 6.22 -14.44 6.04
C GLU A 65 7.28 -13.64 5.25
N PRO A 66 8.45 -13.34 5.85
CA PRO A 66 9.49 -12.57 5.18
C PRO A 66 9.89 -13.17 3.84
N GLY A 67 10.02 -12.32 2.82
CA GLY A 67 10.42 -12.74 1.49
C GLY A 67 9.32 -13.39 0.65
N SER A 68 8.10 -13.53 1.19
CA SER A 68 7.01 -14.20 0.46
C SER A 68 6.15 -13.26 -0.38
N VAL A 69 6.26 -11.96 -0.20
CA VAL A 69 5.35 -10.99 -0.84
C VAL A 69 5.75 -10.76 -2.30
N GLU A 70 4.79 -10.98 -3.20
CA GLU A 70 4.93 -10.71 -4.63
C GLU A 70 3.86 -9.71 -5.04
N PHE A 71 4.24 -8.74 -5.88
CA PHE A 71 3.35 -7.70 -6.38
C PHE A 71 3.16 -7.82 -7.88
N GLU A 72 1.94 -7.52 -8.33
CA GLU A 72 1.62 -7.26 -9.73
C GLU A 72 0.93 -5.90 -9.81
N PHE A 73 1.20 -5.15 -10.86
CA PHE A 73 0.62 -3.81 -11.08
C PHE A 73 -0.08 -3.77 -12.44
N PRO A 74 -1.29 -4.34 -12.56
CA PRO A 74 -1.94 -4.47 -13.87
C PRO A 74 -2.41 -3.15 -14.47
N THR A 75 -2.64 -2.12 -13.65
CA THR A 75 -3.17 -0.84 -14.15
C THR A 75 -2.48 0.32 -13.44
N LEU A 76 -1.97 1.26 -14.24
CA LEU A 76 -1.44 2.54 -13.76
C LEU A 76 -1.90 3.63 -14.72
N ILE A 77 -2.82 4.47 -14.27
CA ILE A 77 -3.45 5.52 -15.07
C ILE A 77 -3.30 6.85 -14.34
N GLY A 78 -2.91 7.90 -15.07
CA GLY A 78 -2.76 9.23 -14.49
C GLY A 78 -3.54 10.28 -15.24
N GLU A 79 -4.12 11.22 -14.50
CA GLU A 79 -4.75 12.42 -15.03
C GLU A 79 -4.51 13.56 -14.06
N GLY A 80 -3.93 14.66 -14.54
CA GLY A 80 -3.55 15.78 -13.69
C GLY A 80 -2.58 15.32 -12.61
N ASP A 81 -2.87 15.61 -11.37
CA ASP A 81 -2.05 15.23 -10.21
C ASP A 81 -2.45 13.89 -9.60
N THR A 82 -3.43 13.21 -10.19
CA THR A 82 -4.00 11.97 -9.64
C THR A 82 -3.59 10.77 -10.46
N VAL A 83 -3.16 9.72 -9.79
CA VAL A 83 -2.78 8.44 -10.40
C VAL A 83 -3.61 7.34 -9.76
N VAL A 84 -4.23 6.52 -10.60
CA VAL A 84 -4.97 5.33 -10.16
C VAL A 84 -4.11 4.11 -10.41
N LEU A 85 -3.95 3.30 -9.37
CA LEU A 85 -3.16 2.09 -9.41
C LEU A 85 -4.02 0.91 -8.98
N GLU A 86 -4.02 -0.16 -9.79
CA GLU A 86 -4.46 -1.45 -9.31
C GLU A 86 -3.23 -2.29 -9.02
N TRP A 87 -3.26 -3.00 -7.88
CA TRP A 87 -2.20 -3.96 -7.60
C TRP A 87 -2.76 -5.24 -7.00
N ARG A 88 -2.00 -6.28 -7.14
CA ARG A 88 -2.29 -7.56 -6.53
C ARG A 88 -1.14 -7.95 -5.64
N VAL A 89 -1.47 -8.52 -4.50
CA VAL A 89 -0.51 -9.06 -3.55
C VAL A 89 -0.73 -10.55 -3.46
N ARG A 90 0.37 -11.29 -3.59
CA ARG A 90 0.40 -12.72 -3.35
C ARG A 90 1.47 -12.97 -2.31
N ALA A 91 1.14 -13.68 -1.24
CA ALA A 91 2.07 -13.87 -0.13
C ALA A 91 1.69 -15.10 0.69
N ARG A 92 2.56 -15.49 1.60
CA ARG A 92 2.20 -16.38 2.70
C ARG A 92 1.97 -15.54 3.94
N THR A 93 0.91 -15.83 4.67
CA THR A 93 0.61 -15.13 5.92
C THR A 93 1.61 -15.54 7.00
N ALA A 94 1.76 -14.72 8.03
CA ALA A 94 2.60 -15.03 9.16
C ALA A 94 2.18 -16.34 9.86
N ALA A 95 0.89 -16.69 9.78
CA ALA A 95 0.37 -17.94 10.34
C ALA A 95 0.58 -19.16 9.40
N GLY A 96 1.17 -18.95 8.21
CA GLY A 96 1.51 -20.05 7.31
C GLY A 96 0.47 -20.38 6.25
N GLY A 97 -0.57 -19.55 6.09
CA GLY A 97 -1.57 -19.71 5.04
C GLY A 97 -1.22 -18.93 3.76
N ASP A 98 -2.04 -19.09 2.75
CA ASP A 98 -1.89 -18.37 1.48
C ASP A 98 -2.74 -17.10 1.48
N TYR A 99 -2.21 -16.04 0.87
CA TYR A 99 -2.91 -14.77 0.70
C TYR A 99 -2.81 -14.32 -0.76
N ALA A 100 -3.94 -13.96 -1.35
CA ALA A 100 -3.98 -13.39 -2.69
C ALA A 100 -5.15 -12.40 -2.74
N ASN A 101 -4.84 -11.10 -2.85
CA ASN A 101 -5.86 -10.07 -2.82
C ASN A 101 -5.60 -9.01 -3.87
N ALA A 102 -6.65 -8.31 -4.26
CA ALA A 102 -6.61 -7.22 -5.21
C ALA A 102 -6.91 -5.89 -4.52
N TYR A 103 -6.21 -4.87 -4.95
CA TYR A 103 -6.24 -3.54 -4.36
C TYR A 103 -6.41 -2.48 -5.44
N CYS A 104 -7.01 -1.35 -5.06
CA CYS A 104 -7.04 -0.16 -5.89
C CYS A 104 -6.71 1.04 -5.02
N GLY A 105 -5.85 1.92 -5.53
CA GLY A 105 -5.47 3.13 -4.82
C GLY A 105 -5.52 4.36 -5.71
N LEU A 106 -5.92 5.48 -5.13
CA LEU A 106 -5.78 6.79 -5.75
C LEU A 106 -4.62 7.51 -5.07
N PHE A 107 -3.64 7.89 -5.87
CA PHE A 107 -2.43 8.57 -5.41
C PHE A 107 -2.47 10.00 -5.90
N ARG A 108 -2.40 10.97 -5.00
CA ARG A 108 -2.27 12.37 -5.38
C ARG A 108 -0.83 12.80 -5.18
N VAL A 109 -0.26 13.42 -6.22
CA VAL A 109 1.14 13.87 -6.23
C VAL A 109 1.17 15.39 -6.14
N ARG A 110 2.03 15.91 -5.28
CA ARG A 110 2.26 17.35 -5.10
C ARG A 110 3.77 17.58 -4.99
N ASP A 111 4.28 18.48 -5.82
CA ASP A 111 5.71 18.87 -5.80
C ASP A 111 6.66 17.66 -5.91
N GLY A 112 6.30 16.72 -6.77
CA GLY A 112 7.14 15.54 -7.04
C GLY A 112 7.10 14.45 -5.96
N ARG A 113 6.16 14.53 -5.01
CA ARG A 113 6.00 13.55 -3.95
C ARG A 113 4.54 13.15 -3.78
N ILE A 114 4.33 11.94 -3.28
CA ILE A 114 2.99 11.44 -2.99
C ILE A 114 2.49 12.15 -1.74
N ALA A 115 1.39 12.89 -1.88
CA ALA A 115 0.79 13.67 -0.80
C ALA A 115 -0.42 12.97 -0.16
N GLU A 116 -1.11 12.14 -0.93
CA GLU A 116 -2.29 11.44 -0.44
C GLU A 116 -2.41 10.09 -1.15
N VAL A 117 -2.80 9.06 -0.40
CA VAL A 117 -3.22 7.77 -0.95
C VAL A 117 -4.55 7.40 -0.32
N ARG A 118 -5.48 6.93 -1.16
CA ARG A 118 -6.74 6.34 -0.72
C ARG A 118 -6.77 4.92 -1.23
N GLU A 119 -6.78 3.96 -0.32
CA GLU A 119 -6.64 2.54 -0.64
C GLU A 119 -7.94 1.78 -0.39
N TYR A 120 -8.31 0.96 -1.38
CA TYR A 120 -9.48 0.09 -1.35
C TYR A 120 -9.05 -1.34 -1.64
N LEU A 121 -9.62 -2.30 -0.96
CA LEU A 121 -9.30 -3.72 -1.13
C LEU A 121 -10.51 -4.56 -0.74
N ASP A 122 -10.42 -5.87 -0.98
CA ASP A 122 -11.38 -6.80 -0.43
C ASP A 122 -11.09 -6.97 1.06
N THR A 123 -11.80 -6.18 1.87
CA THR A 123 -11.59 -6.15 3.32
C THR A 123 -12.14 -7.38 4.02
N GLN A 124 -13.18 -7.99 3.49
CA GLN A 124 -13.75 -9.21 4.06
C GLN A 124 -12.74 -10.36 3.97
N TYR A 125 -12.13 -10.54 2.81
CA TYR A 125 -11.10 -11.55 2.60
C TYR A 125 -9.86 -11.27 3.47
N ALA A 126 -9.41 -10.02 3.53
CA ALA A 126 -8.27 -9.63 4.35
C ALA A 126 -8.55 -9.87 5.84
N ALA A 127 -9.72 -9.50 6.33
CA ALA A 127 -10.10 -9.71 7.72
C ALA A 127 -10.03 -11.19 8.11
N ARG A 128 -10.57 -12.05 7.26
CA ARG A 128 -10.59 -13.48 7.51
C ARG A 128 -9.20 -14.12 7.39
N THR A 129 -8.43 -13.70 6.39
CA THR A 129 -7.17 -14.36 6.04
C THR A 129 -5.99 -13.83 6.84
N LEU A 130 -5.93 -12.52 7.08
CA LEU A 130 -4.81 -11.89 7.78
C LEU A 130 -5.04 -11.71 9.27
N PHE A 131 -6.29 -11.52 9.68
CA PHE A 131 -6.61 -11.14 11.06
C PHE A 131 -7.46 -12.18 11.79
N GLY A 132 -7.71 -13.32 11.16
CA GLY A 132 -8.43 -14.41 11.80
C GLY A 132 -9.89 -14.15 12.12
N ALA A 133 -10.52 -13.17 11.44
CA ALA A 133 -11.93 -12.88 11.66
C ALA A 133 -12.81 -14.06 11.21
N ALA A 134 -13.94 -14.25 11.89
CA ALA A 134 -14.88 -15.29 11.53
C ALA A 134 -15.48 -14.99 10.14
N ALA A 135 -15.72 -16.05 9.36
CA ALA A 135 -16.43 -15.91 8.10
C ALA A 135 -17.85 -15.41 8.38
N PRO A 136 -18.42 -14.56 7.52
CA PRO A 136 -19.80 -14.12 7.68
C PRO A 136 -20.75 -15.30 7.58
N ALA A 137 -21.82 -15.20 8.37
CA ALA A 137 -22.86 -16.23 8.40
C ALA A 137 -23.61 -16.28 7.05
#